data_b193f7782e381efec1542da094f69997
#
_entry.id   b193f7782e381efec1542da094f69997
#
_cell.length_a   1.000
_cell.length_b   1.000
_cell.length_c   1.000
_cell.angle_alpha   90.00
_cell.angle_beta   90.00
_cell.angle_gamma   90.00
#
_symmetry.space_group_name_H-M   'P 1'
#
loop_
_entity.id
_entity.type
_entity.pdbx_description
1 polymer ?
#
loop_
_entity_poly.entity_id
_entity_poly.type
_entity_poly.pdbx_seq_one_letter_code
_entity_poly.pdbx_strand_id
1 'polypeptide(L)'
;MGNAQLLLEPLLHLAIVVPMLLIFIREHTLKNYLRILTIAFCYLICYVALTLQYHFDCFNIINGNWNWDGKIYSIVCGVVFYFAFRRQFCENNFFTLRQNKDGLRAALRVAFAVIAVQTLLGALGGMMSGGVEFNLERLLFQLSMPGIDEEIMFRGVLLGLMCSALRTVGAAWRNPAIVINGVLFGLVHSLSFGDGSLQFNVAPFIWTGMIGYALSYITLRTRSILIPMLTHNLCNFFNNVASMIF
;
A
#
# COMPACT_ATOMS: atom_id res chain seq x y z
N MET A 1 -12.52 -20.52 4.61
CA MET A 1 -11.13 -20.45 4.10
C MET A 1 -10.22 -21.18 5.08
N GLY A 2 -9.30 -22.03 4.62
CA GLY A 2 -8.43 -22.80 5.55
C GLY A 2 -7.34 -21.89 6.14
N ASN A 3 -6.94 -22.14 7.41
CA ASN A 3 -5.89 -21.36 8.09
C ASN A 3 -4.54 -21.32 7.34
N ALA A 4 -4.30 -22.25 6.42
CA ALA A 4 -3.10 -22.25 5.57
C ALA A 4 -3.06 -21.09 4.56
N GLN A 5 -4.22 -20.59 4.12
CA GLN A 5 -4.31 -19.45 3.17
C GLN A 5 -3.86 -18.15 3.80
N LEU A 6 -4.04 -17.96 5.11
CA LEU A 6 -3.62 -16.78 5.86
C LEU A 6 -2.13 -16.43 5.65
N LEU A 7 -1.28 -17.44 5.52
CA LEU A 7 0.17 -17.25 5.35
C LEU A 7 0.63 -17.44 3.90
N LEU A 8 -0.10 -18.23 3.09
CA LEU A 8 0.34 -18.60 1.74
C LEU A 8 0.46 -17.37 0.84
N GLU A 9 -0.56 -16.52 0.79
CA GLU A 9 -0.56 -15.33 -0.06
C GLU A 9 0.59 -14.36 0.25
N PRO A 10 0.76 -13.89 1.51
CA PRO A 10 1.86 -12.97 1.80
C PRO A 10 3.25 -13.62 1.63
N LEU A 11 3.39 -14.93 1.81
CA LEU A 11 4.63 -15.64 1.52
C LEU A 11 4.93 -15.69 0.02
N LEU A 12 3.92 -15.84 -0.85
CA LEU A 12 4.08 -15.77 -2.30
C LEU A 12 4.51 -14.37 -2.75
N HIS A 13 3.91 -13.30 -2.17
CA HIS A 13 4.33 -11.93 -2.42
C HIS A 13 5.81 -11.72 -2.02
N LEU A 14 6.20 -12.21 -0.85
CA LEU A 14 7.58 -12.12 -0.36
C LEU A 14 8.55 -12.96 -1.19
N ALA A 15 8.14 -14.12 -1.71
CA ALA A 15 8.96 -14.93 -2.60
C ALA A 15 9.37 -14.20 -3.88
N ILE A 16 8.56 -13.23 -4.33
CA ILE A 16 8.87 -12.37 -5.48
C ILE A 16 9.69 -11.15 -5.04
N VAL A 17 9.30 -10.51 -3.95
CA VAL A 17 9.85 -9.20 -3.54
C VAL A 17 11.21 -9.33 -2.85
N VAL A 18 11.43 -10.36 -2.02
CA VAL A 18 12.72 -10.54 -1.31
C VAL A 18 13.91 -10.71 -2.27
N PRO A 19 13.84 -11.51 -3.35
CA PRO A 19 14.90 -11.54 -4.35
C PRO A 19 15.18 -10.18 -4.99
N MET A 20 14.14 -9.39 -5.30
CA MET A 20 14.32 -8.03 -5.83
C MET A 20 15.05 -7.13 -4.83
N LEU A 21 14.70 -7.20 -3.53
CA LEU A 21 15.41 -6.45 -2.48
C LEU A 21 16.88 -6.84 -2.40
N LEU A 22 17.21 -8.13 -2.52
CA LEU A 22 18.58 -8.63 -2.49
C LEU A 22 19.40 -8.20 -3.71
N ILE A 23 18.80 -8.14 -4.92
CA ILE A 23 19.46 -7.66 -6.14
C ILE A 23 19.86 -6.17 -6.03
N PHE A 24 19.01 -5.36 -5.38
CA PHE A 24 19.24 -3.92 -5.25
C PHE A 24 19.83 -3.49 -3.91
N ILE A 25 20.24 -4.42 -3.06
CA ILE A 25 20.87 -4.11 -1.77
C ILE A 25 22.06 -3.16 -1.95
N ARG A 26 22.17 -2.17 -1.06
CA ARG A 26 23.24 -1.15 -1.14
C ARG A 26 24.62 -1.75 -0.87
N GLU A 27 24.70 -2.52 0.21
CA GLU A 27 25.91 -3.19 0.68
C GLU A 27 25.52 -4.49 1.36
N HIS A 28 26.30 -5.55 1.15
CA HIS A 28 26.07 -6.86 1.75
C HIS A 28 26.55 -6.90 3.21
N THR A 29 25.89 -6.10 4.07
CA THR A 29 26.16 -6.02 5.50
C THR A 29 25.04 -6.67 6.30
N LEU A 30 25.38 -7.19 7.50
CA LEU A 30 24.36 -7.74 8.42
C LEU A 30 23.23 -6.75 8.68
N LYS A 31 23.56 -5.45 8.81
CA LYS A 31 22.57 -4.39 9.03
C LYS A 31 21.53 -4.30 7.90
N ASN A 32 21.94 -4.41 6.65
CA ASN A 32 21.04 -4.34 5.52
C ASN A 32 20.24 -5.64 5.34
N TYR A 33 20.82 -6.79 5.62
CA TYR A 33 20.07 -8.06 5.67
C TYR A 33 19.01 -8.05 6.77
N LEU A 34 19.33 -7.52 7.97
CA LEU A 34 18.36 -7.36 9.04
C LEU A 34 17.21 -6.42 8.65
N ARG A 35 17.47 -5.35 7.87
CA ARG A 35 16.41 -4.49 7.33
C ARG A 35 15.50 -5.25 6.37
N ILE A 36 16.06 -6.06 5.48
CA ILE A 36 15.25 -6.90 4.55
C ILE A 36 14.39 -7.89 5.33
N LEU A 37 14.93 -8.53 6.35
CA LEU A 37 14.15 -9.40 7.25
C LEU A 37 13.06 -8.62 7.99
N THR A 38 13.36 -7.40 8.44
CA THR A 38 12.36 -6.53 9.08
C THR A 38 11.25 -6.14 8.11
N ILE A 39 11.57 -5.85 6.82
CA ILE A 39 10.57 -5.58 5.77
C ILE A 39 9.63 -6.79 5.61
N ALA A 40 10.19 -7.99 5.46
CA ALA A 40 9.41 -9.21 5.30
C ALA A 40 8.55 -9.50 6.54
N PHE A 41 9.09 -9.34 7.73
CA PHE A 41 8.38 -9.52 8.99
C PHE A 41 7.22 -8.52 9.16
N CYS A 42 7.48 -7.23 8.98
CA CYS A 42 6.44 -6.19 9.09
C CYS A 42 5.32 -6.43 8.09
N TYR A 43 5.67 -6.74 6.83
CA TYR A 43 4.70 -7.02 5.79
C TYR A 43 3.82 -8.23 6.16
N LEU A 44 4.44 -9.35 6.55
CA LEU A 44 3.73 -10.57 6.92
C LEU A 44 2.74 -10.35 8.05
N ILE A 45 3.17 -9.69 9.13
CA ILE A 45 2.31 -9.46 10.30
C ILE A 45 1.18 -8.47 10.00
N CYS A 46 1.44 -7.38 9.26
CA CYS A 46 0.37 -6.46 8.85
C CYS A 46 -0.64 -7.15 7.93
N TYR A 47 -0.19 -8.01 7.01
CA TYR A 47 -1.08 -8.76 6.13
C TYR A 47 -1.96 -9.72 6.92
N VAL A 48 -1.38 -10.47 7.87
CA VAL A 48 -2.13 -11.34 8.78
C VAL A 48 -3.14 -10.52 9.59
N ALA A 49 -2.72 -9.41 10.18
CA ALA A 49 -3.61 -8.53 10.95
C ALA A 49 -4.79 -8.01 10.09
N LEU A 50 -4.53 -7.62 8.84
CA LEU A 50 -5.54 -7.15 7.89
C LEU A 50 -6.60 -8.21 7.57
N THR A 51 -6.25 -9.48 7.62
CA THR A 51 -7.09 -10.61 7.19
C THR A 51 -7.66 -11.44 8.34
N LEU A 52 -7.31 -11.15 9.60
CA LEU A 52 -7.72 -11.93 10.78
C LEU A 52 -9.23 -12.17 10.87
N GLN A 53 -10.05 -11.14 10.61
CA GLN A 53 -11.50 -11.24 10.71
C GLN A 53 -12.12 -12.23 9.72
N TYR A 54 -11.44 -12.53 8.61
CA TYR A 54 -11.93 -13.52 7.61
C TYR A 54 -11.63 -14.96 8.00
N HIS A 55 -10.77 -15.15 9.01
CA HIS A 55 -10.34 -16.48 9.47
C HIS A 55 -10.85 -16.82 10.87
N PHE A 56 -11.14 -15.81 11.70
CA PHE A 56 -11.54 -16.00 13.09
C PHE A 56 -12.63 -15.01 13.47
N ASP A 57 -13.83 -15.50 13.77
CA ASP A 57 -15.02 -14.71 14.10
C ASP A 57 -14.82 -13.76 15.28
N CYS A 58 -13.96 -14.13 16.26
CA CYS A 58 -13.68 -13.30 17.43
C CYS A 58 -12.99 -11.96 17.10
N PHE A 59 -12.43 -11.82 15.89
CA PHE A 59 -11.84 -10.59 15.38
C PHE A 59 -12.78 -9.77 14.49
N ASN A 60 -14.01 -10.22 14.29
CA ASN A 60 -15.05 -9.47 13.57
C ASN A 60 -15.95 -8.76 14.60
N ILE A 61 -15.57 -7.55 15.01
CA ILE A 61 -16.21 -6.76 16.09
C ILE A 61 -17.18 -5.74 15.50
N ILE A 62 -16.77 -5.09 14.40
CA ILE A 62 -17.57 -4.06 13.73
C ILE A 62 -18.50 -4.74 12.73
N ASN A 63 -19.82 -4.66 12.95
CA ASN A 63 -20.84 -5.19 12.04
C ASN A 63 -21.00 -4.28 10.80
N GLY A 64 -19.97 -4.22 9.95
CA GLY A 64 -19.96 -3.48 8.70
C GLY A 64 -19.83 -4.40 7.49
N ASN A 65 -20.13 -3.88 6.30
CA ASN A 65 -19.96 -4.62 5.04
C ASN A 65 -18.51 -4.54 4.49
N TRP A 66 -17.65 -3.77 5.16
CA TRP A 66 -16.26 -3.50 4.76
C TRP A 66 -15.29 -3.95 5.84
N ASN A 67 -14.04 -4.15 5.44
CA ASN A 67 -12.96 -4.62 6.33
C ASN A 67 -12.48 -3.52 7.31
N TRP A 68 -13.37 -3.02 8.17
CA TRP A 68 -13.04 -2.02 9.18
C TRP A 68 -12.06 -2.56 10.23
N ASP A 69 -12.35 -3.74 10.77
CA ASP A 69 -11.55 -4.37 11.82
C ASP A 69 -10.13 -4.68 11.34
N GLY A 70 -9.99 -5.36 10.22
CA GLY A 70 -8.69 -5.69 9.67
C GLY A 70 -7.84 -4.45 9.36
N LYS A 71 -8.46 -3.37 8.84
CA LYS A 71 -7.76 -2.10 8.62
C LYS A 71 -7.27 -1.49 9.93
N ILE A 72 -8.10 -1.50 10.99
CA ILE A 72 -7.70 -1.01 12.32
C ILE A 72 -6.55 -1.83 12.88
N TYR A 73 -6.62 -3.16 12.80
CA TYR A 73 -5.54 -4.03 13.29
C TYR A 73 -4.23 -3.80 12.55
N SER A 74 -4.28 -3.66 11.23
CA SER A 74 -3.12 -3.36 10.40
C SER A 74 -2.53 -1.98 10.71
N ILE A 75 -3.37 -0.93 10.91
CA ILE A 75 -2.93 0.40 11.35
C ILE A 75 -2.17 0.31 12.69
N VAL A 76 -2.73 -0.40 13.67
CA VAL A 76 -2.09 -0.57 14.98
C VAL A 76 -0.73 -1.26 14.81
N CYS A 77 -0.66 -2.35 14.04
CA CYS A 77 0.60 -3.03 13.74
C CYS A 77 1.62 -2.10 13.07
N GLY A 78 1.20 -1.34 12.05
CA GLY A 78 2.07 -0.39 11.34
C GLY A 78 2.64 0.70 12.25
N VAL A 79 1.81 1.26 13.13
CA VAL A 79 2.24 2.26 14.12
C VAL A 79 3.22 1.64 15.13
N VAL A 80 2.93 0.44 15.65
CA VAL A 80 3.83 -0.28 16.56
C VAL A 80 5.17 -0.55 15.89
N PHE A 81 5.18 -1.02 14.63
CA PHE A 81 6.41 -1.29 13.89
C PHE A 81 7.21 -0.02 13.60
N TYR A 82 6.54 1.09 13.30
CA TYR A 82 7.23 2.36 13.17
C TYR A 82 8.03 2.69 14.44
N PHE A 83 7.42 2.63 15.61
CA PHE A 83 8.11 2.93 16.87
C PHE A 83 9.17 1.89 17.22
N ALA A 84 8.91 0.60 17.02
CA ALA A 84 9.84 -0.49 17.31
C ALA A 84 11.10 -0.43 16.44
N PHE A 85 10.95 -0.10 15.16
CA PHE A 85 12.05 -0.13 14.18
C PHE A 85 12.52 1.25 13.74
N ARG A 86 12.10 2.36 14.38
CA ARG A 86 12.41 3.73 13.98
C ARG A 86 13.91 4.00 13.77
N ARG A 87 14.79 3.32 14.50
CA ARG A 87 16.24 3.46 14.36
C ARG A 87 16.78 2.88 13.06
N GLN A 88 16.02 2.01 12.38
CA GLN A 88 16.42 1.39 11.12
C GLN A 88 16.14 2.30 9.91
N PHE A 89 15.24 3.28 10.03
CA PHE A 89 14.89 4.18 8.93
C PHE A 89 15.99 5.18 8.56
N CYS A 90 16.93 5.46 9.46
CA CYS A 90 17.96 6.47 9.24
C CYS A 90 17.35 7.82 8.81
N GLU A 91 17.80 8.34 7.66
CA GLU A 91 17.28 9.58 7.08
C GLU A 91 15.96 9.41 6.32
N ASN A 92 15.51 8.16 6.14
CA ASN A 92 14.32 7.82 5.34
C ASN A 92 13.08 7.62 6.21
N ASN A 93 12.92 8.46 7.23
CA ASN A 93 11.70 8.50 8.02
C ASN A 93 10.65 9.35 7.32
N PHE A 94 9.61 8.70 6.80
CA PHE A 94 8.49 9.35 6.11
C PHE A 94 7.22 9.45 6.99
N PHE A 95 7.25 8.88 8.18
CA PHE A 95 6.12 8.91 9.12
C PHE A 95 6.00 10.29 9.78
N THR A 96 5.66 11.28 8.98
CA THR A 96 5.52 12.68 9.39
C THR A 96 4.44 13.36 8.57
N LEU A 97 3.84 14.40 9.14
CA LEU A 97 2.87 15.27 8.45
C LEU A 97 3.54 16.53 7.84
N ARG A 98 4.84 16.75 8.13
CA ARG A 98 5.60 17.88 7.58
C ARG A 98 6.04 17.57 6.15
N GLN A 99 5.83 18.52 5.25
CA GLN A 99 6.15 18.38 3.83
C GLN A 99 7.48 19.03 3.47
N ASN A 100 8.26 18.37 2.62
CA ASN A 100 9.36 19.03 1.93
C ASN A 100 8.81 19.95 0.84
N LYS A 101 9.02 21.26 0.98
CA LYS A 101 8.49 22.28 0.06
C LYS A 101 9.06 22.17 -1.36
N ASP A 102 10.34 21.80 -1.50
CA ASP A 102 11.02 21.71 -2.80
C ASP A 102 10.45 20.60 -3.69
N GLY A 103 9.96 19.52 -3.08
CA GLY A 103 9.33 18.42 -3.79
C GLY A 103 7.82 18.54 -3.98
N LEU A 104 7.16 19.44 -3.22
CA LEU A 104 5.71 19.48 -3.07
C LEU A 104 4.99 19.75 -4.41
N ARG A 105 5.45 20.72 -5.20
CA ARG A 105 4.80 21.05 -6.49
C ARG A 105 4.80 19.86 -7.47
N ALA A 106 5.91 19.11 -7.54
CA ALA A 106 5.99 17.92 -8.40
C ALA A 106 5.10 16.79 -7.86
N ALA A 107 5.07 16.58 -6.54
CA ALA A 107 4.21 15.61 -5.90
C ALA A 107 2.72 15.91 -6.12
N LEU A 108 2.29 17.16 -5.97
CA LEU A 108 0.90 17.56 -6.19
C LEU A 108 0.46 17.37 -7.65
N ARG A 109 1.34 17.62 -8.63
CA ARG A 109 1.01 17.34 -10.04
C ARG A 109 0.70 15.87 -10.26
N VAL A 110 1.51 14.97 -9.69
CA VAL A 110 1.28 13.52 -9.78
C VAL A 110 0.02 13.14 -9.00
N ALA A 111 -0.20 13.68 -7.81
CA ALA A 111 -1.40 13.44 -7.01
C ALA A 111 -2.68 13.80 -7.78
N PHE A 112 -2.76 15.00 -8.35
CA PHE A 112 -3.91 15.43 -9.15
C PHE A 112 -4.11 14.57 -10.40
N ALA A 113 -3.04 14.18 -11.09
CA ALA A 113 -3.14 13.31 -12.25
C ALA A 113 -3.72 11.94 -11.87
N VAL A 114 -3.24 11.32 -10.78
CA VAL A 114 -3.74 10.03 -10.33
C VAL A 114 -5.21 10.11 -9.91
N ILE A 115 -5.60 11.15 -9.15
CA ILE A 115 -6.99 11.38 -8.76
C ILE A 115 -7.89 11.54 -9.99
N ALA A 116 -7.49 12.37 -10.95
CA ALA A 116 -8.27 12.63 -12.16
C ALA A 116 -8.48 11.36 -12.99
N VAL A 117 -7.42 10.56 -13.19
CA VAL A 117 -7.51 9.29 -13.93
C VAL A 117 -8.40 8.29 -13.18
N GLN A 118 -8.27 8.17 -11.86
CA GLN A 118 -9.13 7.28 -11.08
C GLN A 118 -10.60 7.69 -11.11
N THR A 119 -10.88 8.98 -11.04
CA THR A 119 -12.24 9.52 -11.18
C THR A 119 -12.84 9.20 -12.55
N LEU A 120 -12.05 9.40 -13.62
CA LEU A 120 -12.48 9.06 -14.99
C LEU A 120 -12.78 7.57 -15.14
N LEU A 121 -11.93 6.71 -14.60
CA LEU A 121 -12.16 5.26 -14.64
C LEU A 121 -13.40 4.84 -13.85
N GLY A 122 -13.67 5.49 -12.72
CA GLY A 122 -14.91 5.29 -11.96
C GLY A 122 -16.14 5.65 -12.79
N ALA A 123 -16.12 6.81 -13.46
CA ALA A 123 -17.21 7.25 -14.33
C ALA A 123 -17.42 6.28 -15.51
N LEU A 124 -16.35 5.89 -16.19
CA LEU A 124 -16.43 4.91 -17.29
C LEU A 124 -16.96 3.55 -16.81
N GLY A 125 -16.51 3.09 -15.64
CA GLY A 125 -17.02 1.85 -15.04
C GLY A 125 -18.50 1.93 -14.70
N GLY A 126 -18.96 3.05 -14.13
CA GLY A 126 -20.36 3.32 -13.85
C GLY A 126 -21.21 3.29 -15.13
N MET A 127 -20.81 4.04 -16.16
CA MET A 127 -21.52 4.04 -17.46
C MET A 127 -21.62 2.64 -18.09
N MET A 128 -20.58 1.81 -17.96
CA MET A 128 -20.57 0.46 -18.53
C MET A 128 -21.40 -0.53 -17.74
N SER A 129 -21.56 -0.35 -16.43
CA SER A 129 -22.32 -1.25 -15.54
C SER A 129 -23.77 -0.81 -15.28
N GLY A 130 -24.18 0.36 -15.77
CA GLY A 130 -25.49 0.93 -15.50
C GLY A 130 -25.57 1.63 -14.13
N GLY A 131 -24.43 2.08 -13.62
CA GLY A 131 -24.31 2.72 -12.33
C GLY A 131 -24.15 1.74 -11.16
N VAL A 132 -23.71 2.25 -10.02
CA VAL A 132 -23.59 1.50 -8.75
C VAL A 132 -24.50 2.16 -7.73
N GLU A 133 -25.26 1.39 -6.96
CA GLU A 133 -26.14 1.92 -5.91
C GLU A 133 -25.34 2.76 -4.90
N PHE A 134 -25.99 3.85 -4.45
CA PHE A 134 -25.42 4.72 -3.43
C PHE A 134 -25.24 3.96 -2.12
N ASN A 135 -24.03 3.98 -1.57
CA ASN A 135 -23.70 3.35 -0.31
C ASN A 135 -22.78 4.27 0.52
N LEU A 136 -23.34 4.85 1.58
CA LEU A 136 -22.64 5.78 2.44
C LEU A 136 -21.48 5.11 3.20
N GLU A 137 -21.68 3.88 3.68
CA GLU A 137 -20.61 3.13 4.38
C GLU A 137 -19.40 2.94 3.46
N ARG A 138 -19.64 2.52 2.20
CA ARG A 138 -18.60 2.38 1.19
C ARG A 138 -17.83 3.69 0.98
N LEU A 139 -18.53 4.82 0.86
CA LEU A 139 -17.88 6.12 0.67
C LEU A 139 -17.03 6.52 1.87
N LEU A 140 -17.54 6.35 3.10
CA LEU A 140 -16.80 6.66 4.33
C LEU A 140 -15.58 5.74 4.50
N PHE A 141 -15.74 4.46 4.23
CA PHE A 141 -14.64 3.50 4.25
C PHE A 141 -13.54 3.89 3.26
N GLN A 142 -13.91 4.13 1.99
CA GLN A 142 -12.97 4.46 0.91
C GLN A 142 -12.31 5.82 1.08
N LEU A 143 -12.99 6.78 1.74
CA LEU A 143 -12.41 8.10 2.05
C LEU A 143 -11.39 8.05 3.19
N SER A 144 -11.41 7.01 4.01
CA SER A 144 -10.61 6.97 5.24
C SER A 144 -9.65 5.78 5.30
N MET A 145 -10.18 4.56 5.38
CA MET A 145 -9.42 3.39 5.83
C MET A 145 -8.30 2.95 4.89
N PRO A 146 -8.49 2.81 3.56
CA PRO A 146 -7.43 2.31 2.68
C PRO A 146 -6.18 3.19 2.72
N GLY A 147 -6.34 4.51 2.57
CA GLY A 147 -5.19 5.41 2.56
C GLY A 147 -4.51 5.54 3.93
N ILE A 148 -5.24 5.43 5.05
CA ILE A 148 -4.60 5.47 6.37
C ILE A 148 -3.78 4.19 6.59
N ASP A 149 -4.39 3.02 6.45
CA ASP A 149 -3.74 1.73 6.68
C ASP A 149 -2.56 1.50 5.72
N GLU A 150 -2.85 1.58 4.43
CA GLU A 150 -1.88 1.20 3.41
C GLU A 150 -0.72 2.20 3.32
N GLU A 151 -0.95 3.50 3.52
CA GLU A 151 0.15 4.45 3.49
C GLU A 151 1.02 4.39 4.75
N ILE A 152 0.46 4.08 5.91
CA ILE A 152 1.26 3.81 7.12
C ILE A 152 2.18 2.62 6.88
N MET A 153 1.65 1.51 6.38
CA MET A 153 2.43 0.30 6.15
C MET A 153 3.39 0.47 4.97
N PHE A 154 2.87 0.74 3.76
CA PHE A 154 3.69 0.72 2.54
C PHE A 154 4.66 1.89 2.46
N ARG A 155 4.25 3.11 2.84
CA ARG A 155 5.06 4.32 2.68
C ARG A 155 5.74 4.75 3.97
N GLY A 156 5.08 4.57 5.11
CA GLY A 156 5.64 4.86 6.43
C GLY A 156 6.70 3.86 6.85
N VAL A 157 6.38 2.57 6.80
CA VAL A 157 7.26 1.49 7.31
C VAL A 157 8.11 0.89 6.19
N LEU A 158 7.49 0.24 5.21
CA LEU A 158 8.21 -0.57 4.22
C LEU A 158 9.11 0.28 3.32
N LEU A 159 8.60 1.37 2.74
CA LEU A 159 9.40 2.25 1.88
C LEU A 159 10.57 2.89 2.63
N GLY A 160 10.38 3.30 3.88
CA GLY A 160 11.44 3.85 4.72
C GLY A 160 12.59 2.86 4.95
N LEU A 161 12.25 1.60 5.26
CA LEU A 161 13.22 0.51 5.40
C LEU A 161 13.89 0.18 4.07
N MET A 162 13.13 0.09 2.96
CA MET A 162 13.65 -0.15 1.61
C MET A 162 14.65 0.93 1.20
N CYS A 163 14.32 2.22 1.36
CA CYS A 163 15.22 3.33 1.05
C CYS A 163 16.51 3.30 1.89
N SER A 164 16.46 2.73 3.09
CA SER A 164 17.60 2.62 3.99
C SER A 164 18.47 1.39 3.72
N ALA A 165 17.92 0.34 3.08
CA ALA A 165 18.61 -0.89 2.75
C ALA A 165 19.16 -0.92 1.33
N LEU A 166 18.48 -0.26 0.38
CA LEU A 166 18.76 -0.34 -1.04
C LEU A 166 19.67 0.80 -1.52
N ARG A 167 20.36 0.56 -2.65
CA ARG A 167 21.13 1.61 -3.32
C ARG A 167 20.20 2.68 -3.88
N THR A 168 20.61 3.94 -3.73
CA THR A 168 19.93 5.07 -4.36
C THR A 168 20.53 5.31 -5.73
N VAL A 169 19.67 5.51 -6.74
CA VAL A 169 20.10 5.79 -8.10
C VAL A 169 19.51 7.13 -8.54
N GLY A 170 20.32 8.17 -8.54
CA GLY A 170 20.01 9.47 -9.17
C GLY A 170 18.66 10.08 -8.81
N ALA A 171 17.78 10.22 -9.81
CA ALA A 171 16.48 10.86 -9.64
C ALA A 171 15.48 9.98 -8.87
N ALA A 172 14.59 10.61 -8.10
CA ALA A 172 13.59 9.93 -7.26
C ALA A 172 12.76 8.88 -8.02
N TRP A 173 12.40 9.13 -9.28
CA TRP A 173 11.61 8.21 -10.10
C TRP A 173 12.37 6.94 -10.53
N ARG A 174 13.71 6.91 -10.42
CA ARG A 174 14.54 5.72 -10.69
C ARG A 174 14.90 4.93 -9.45
N ASN A 175 14.44 5.35 -8.28
CA ASN A 175 14.80 4.69 -7.03
C ASN A 175 14.21 3.25 -7.00
N PRO A 176 15.04 2.20 -6.84
CA PRO A 176 14.56 0.81 -6.77
C PRO A 176 13.50 0.60 -5.70
N ALA A 177 13.59 1.32 -4.57
CA ALA A 177 12.63 1.18 -3.49
C ALA A 177 11.19 1.48 -3.91
N ILE A 178 10.97 2.52 -4.74
CA ILE A 178 9.60 2.84 -5.21
C ILE A 178 9.09 1.84 -6.24
N VAL A 179 9.98 1.27 -7.07
CA VAL A 179 9.61 0.22 -8.03
C VAL A 179 9.19 -1.04 -7.29
N ILE A 180 10.02 -1.49 -6.34
CA ILE A 180 9.74 -2.71 -5.55
C ILE A 180 8.48 -2.52 -4.69
N ASN A 181 8.31 -1.34 -4.09
CA ASN A 181 7.09 -1.03 -3.32
C ASN A 181 5.84 -1.02 -4.20
N GLY A 182 5.95 -0.49 -5.43
CA GLY A 182 4.88 -0.55 -6.43
C GLY A 182 4.55 -1.99 -6.86
N VAL A 183 5.57 -2.83 -7.11
CA VAL A 183 5.38 -4.26 -7.42
C VAL A 183 4.68 -4.98 -6.28
N LEU A 184 5.12 -4.78 -5.03
CA LEU A 184 4.47 -5.38 -3.87
C LEU A 184 3.01 -4.93 -3.74
N PHE A 185 2.75 -3.64 -3.95
CA PHE A 185 1.39 -3.08 -3.93
C PHE A 185 0.50 -3.69 -5.03
N GLY A 186 1.06 -3.90 -6.23
CA GLY A 186 0.39 -4.60 -7.32
C GLY A 186 0.07 -6.05 -6.98
N LEU A 187 1.01 -6.79 -6.40
CA LEU A 187 0.83 -8.19 -6.01
C LEU A 187 -0.30 -8.36 -4.99
N VAL A 188 -0.37 -7.52 -3.97
CA VAL A 188 -1.44 -7.57 -2.94
C VAL A 188 -2.84 -7.45 -3.55
N HIS A 189 -2.99 -6.75 -4.67
CA HIS A 189 -4.29 -6.53 -5.31
C HIS A 189 -4.59 -7.50 -6.48
N SER A 190 -3.65 -8.40 -6.80
CA SER A 190 -3.74 -9.21 -8.03
C SER A 190 -3.41 -10.67 -7.87
N LEU A 191 -2.61 -11.02 -6.86
CA LEU A 191 -2.16 -12.39 -6.60
C LEU A 191 -2.85 -12.90 -5.34
N SER A 192 -3.73 -13.87 -5.50
CA SER A 192 -4.48 -14.49 -4.41
C SER A 192 -4.52 -16.01 -4.57
N PHE A 193 -4.91 -16.69 -3.51
CA PHE A 193 -5.14 -18.13 -3.53
C PHE A 193 -6.61 -18.40 -3.17
N GLY A 194 -7.39 -18.78 -4.18
CA GLY A 194 -8.82 -19.07 -4.03
C GLY A 194 -9.18 -20.37 -4.72
N ASP A 195 -10.19 -21.08 -4.20
CA ASP A 195 -10.73 -22.34 -4.77
C ASP A 195 -9.65 -23.41 -5.03
N GLY A 196 -8.64 -23.45 -4.16
CA GLY A 196 -7.54 -24.43 -4.26
C GLY A 196 -6.52 -24.12 -5.36
N SER A 197 -6.57 -22.94 -5.99
CA SER A 197 -5.68 -22.54 -7.07
C SER A 197 -5.11 -21.15 -6.87
N LEU A 198 -3.91 -20.93 -7.43
CA LEU A 198 -3.30 -19.61 -7.52
C LEU A 198 -3.97 -18.80 -8.62
N GLN A 199 -4.45 -17.62 -8.26
CA GLN A 199 -5.09 -16.68 -9.19
C GLN A 199 -4.22 -15.44 -9.35
N PHE A 200 -3.96 -15.03 -10.60
CA PHE A 200 -3.22 -13.83 -10.90
C PHE A 200 -3.91 -13.00 -11.99
N ASN A 201 -4.26 -11.78 -11.64
CA ASN A 201 -4.92 -10.83 -12.53
C ASN A 201 -3.95 -9.74 -13.00
N VAL A 202 -3.56 -9.79 -14.26
CA VAL A 202 -2.54 -8.88 -14.85
C VAL A 202 -3.00 -7.42 -14.83
N ALA A 203 -4.26 -7.14 -15.16
CA ALA A 203 -4.76 -5.76 -15.23
C ALA A 203 -4.76 -5.05 -13.86
N PRO A 204 -5.32 -5.63 -12.78
CA PRO A 204 -5.15 -5.09 -11.44
C PRO A 204 -3.68 -4.97 -11.02
N PHE A 205 -2.82 -5.94 -11.34
CA PHE A 205 -1.40 -5.89 -11.01
C PHE A 205 -0.74 -4.64 -11.57
N ILE A 206 -0.89 -4.42 -12.89
CA ILE A 206 -0.29 -3.26 -13.55
C ILE A 206 -0.87 -1.97 -12.98
N TRP A 207 -2.20 -1.89 -12.87
CA TRP A 207 -2.88 -0.68 -12.46
C TRP A 207 -2.54 -0.27 -11.02
N THR A 208 -2.74 -1.16 -10.07
CA THR A 208 -2.45 -0.86 -8.65
C THR A 208 -0.96 -0.73 -8.40
N GLY A 209 -0.12 -1.47 -9.13
CA GLY A 209 1.33 -1.31 -9.11
C GLY A 209 1.78 0.08 -9.55
N MET A 210 1.19 0.63 -10.61
CA MET A 210 1.46 2.00 -11.07
C MET A 210 1.01 3.04 -10.04
N ILE A 211 -0.15 2.86 -9.40
CA ILE A 211 -0.62 3.71 -8.30
C ILE A 211 0.35 3.60 -7.12
N GLY A 212 0.73 2.39 -6.72
CA GLY A 212 1.69 2.13 -5.66
C GLY A 212 3.04 2.82 -5.89
N TYR A 213 3.53 2.77 -7.13
CA TYR A 213 4.72 3.50 -7.57
C TYR A 213 4.54 5.03 -7.47
N ALA A 214 3.41 5.56 -7.97
CA ALA A 214 3.13 6.99 -7.94
C ALA A 214 3.04 7.54 -6.50
N LEU A 215 2.34 6.82 -5.60
CA LEU A 215 2.24 7.20 -4.19
C LEU A 215 3.61 7.13 -3.49
N SER A 216 4.44 6.13 -3.82
CA SER A 216 5.82 6.05 -3.31
C SER A 216 6.71 7.19 -3.84
N TYR A 217 6.54 7.60 -5.10
CA TYR A 217 7.20 8.77 -5.65
C TYR A 217 6.78 10.06 -4.93
N ILE A 218 5.47 10.24 -4.68
CA ILE A 218 4.94 11.37 -3.91
C ILE A 218 5.59 11.40 -2.53
N THR A 219 5.68 10.25 -1.85
CA THR A 219 6.33 10.12 -0.54
C THR A 219 7.79 10.58 -0.56
N LEU A 220 8.58 10.12 -1.55
CA LEU A 220 9.98 10.54 -1.67
C LEU A 220 10.12 12.05 -1.93
N ARG A 221 9.22 12.64 -2.73
CA ARG A 221 9.26 14.07 -3.05
C ARG A 221 8.85 14.94 -1.88
N THR A 222 7.83 14.53 -1.13
CA THR A 222 7.32 15.27 0.03
C THR A 222 8.02 14.94 1.33
N ARG A 223 8.74 13.82 1.38
CA ARG A 223 9.36 13.28 2.61
C ARG A 223 8.33 13.02 3.72
N SER A 224 7.09 12.67 3.35
CA SER A 224 5.96 12.53 4.27
C SER A 224 4.89 11.57 3.72
N ILE A 225 4.17 10.89 4.61
CA ILE A 225 3.01 10.06 4.26
C ILE A 225 1.72 10.86 4.08
N LEU A 226 1.67 12.15 4.43
CA LEU A 226 0.40 12.91 4.41
C LEU A 226 -0.18 13.06 3.00
N ILE A 227 0.62 13.55 2.04
CA ILE A 227 0.11 13.77 0.68
C ILE A 227 -0.26 12.45 -0.01
N PRO A 228 0.55 11.37 0.02
CA PRO A 228 0.11 10.10 -0.56
C PRO A 228 -1.15 9.54 0.13
N MET A 229 -1.29 9.66 1.45
CA MET A 229 -2.50 9.24 2.19
C MET A 229 -3.75 9.99 1.71
N LEU A 230 -3.68 11.32 1.61
CA LEU A 230 -4.78 12.12 1.07
C LEU A 230 -5.07 11.77 -0.40
N THR A 231 -4.02 11.60 -1.22
CA THR A 231 -4.16 11.21 -2.63
C THR A 231 -4.88 9.88 -2.74
N HIS A 232 -4.47 8.88 -1.98
CA HIS A 232 -5.04 7.53 -2.01
C HIS A 232 -6.53 7.56 -1.63
N ASN A 233 -6.87 8.18 -0.50
CA ASN A 233 -8.26 8.28 -0.05
C ASN A 233 -9.13 9.05 -1.05
N LEU A 234 -8.65 10.16 -1.60
CA LEU A 234 -9.39 10.92 -2.60
C LEU A 234 -9.53 10.16 -3.92
N CYS A 235 -8.54 9.39 -4.35
CA CYS A 235 -8.64 8.50 -5.51
C CYS A 235 -9.79 7.50 -5.33
N ASN A 236 -9.81 6.81 -4.21
CA ASN A 236 -10.84 5.83 -3.91
C ASN A 236 -12.22 6.47 -3.78
N PHE A 237 -12.30 7.58 -3.05
CA PHE A 237 -13.56 8.30 -2.86
C PHE A 237 -14.15 8.77 -4.20
N PHE A 238 -13.39 9.52 -5.00
CA PHE A 238 -13.90 10.06 -6.25
C PHE A 238 -14.16 8.98 -7.31
N ASN A 239 -13.38 7.89 -7.33
CA ASN A 239 -13.67 6.75 -8.18
C ASN A 239 -15.05 6.16 -7.84
N ASN A 240 -15.34 5.95 -6.55
CA ASN A 240 -16.62 5.40 -6.10
C ASN A 240 -17.78 6.39 -6.31
N VAL A 241 -17.59 7.68 -6.01
CA VAL A 241 -18.62 8.70 -6.28
C VAL A 241 -18.95 8.74 -7.78
N ALA A 242 -17.94 8.77 -8.64
CA ALA A 242 -18.14 8.80 -10.08
C ALA A 242 -18.88 7.55 -10.59
N SER A 243 -18.57 6.35 -10.08
CA SER A 243 -19.27 5.13 -10.45
C SER A 243 -20.73 5.06 -9.94
N MET A 244 -21.10 5.87 -8.94
CA MET A 244 -22.48 5.97 -8.43
C MET A 244 -23.31 7.02 -9.17
N ILE A 245 -22.67 8.00 -9.82
CA ILE A 245 -23.36 9.06 -10.57
C ILE A 245 -23.65 8.65 -12.02
N PHE A 246 -22.75 7.93 -12.61
CA PHE A 246 -22.78 7.52 -14.02
C PHE A 246 -23.07 6.03 -14.17
#